data_761adac5dd5f18f830e4f5b66c69f181
#
_entry.id   761adac5dd5f18f830e4f5b66c69f181
#
_cell.length_a   1.000
_cell.length_b   1.000
_cell.length_c   1.000
_cell.angle_alpha   90.00
_cell.angle_beta   90.00
_cell.angle_gamma   90.00
#
_symmetry.space_group_name_H-M   'P 1'
#
loop_
_entity.id
_entity.type
_entity.pdbx_description
1 polymer ?
#
loop_
_entity_poly.entity_id
_entity_poly.type
_entity_poly.pdbx_seq_one_letter_code
_entity_poly.pdbx_strand_id
1 'polypeptide(L)'
;LYTAWLLARHGMPVSIFEQAPALDPEPRTLIVTREMLELLGPLGEASLLRPVHRFEIQAGGRTLCVPLEQPDWVIERAKLITALAEHALAAGAELRLGWRFVGLETVADRAIRLKFARRDSGEGESVESHIVIGADGAASRLAQAAGWSRPQTALLLQAVVSLPENYPNDTVRVWFLPEQTPYFFWLIPADAGQGVLGLIAETGAQARTALLHVLEQLELKPLAYQGGQVPLYTGWVPVHRRLGACDVYLVGDAAAQVKVSTVGGVVTGFRGARAVAAAIVSGNGHRELHALRRELNVHLWLRRVLHQFDGDDYGRLLELLNERSRLWLGRCHRDRATLLLRRLCWNQPRLLWLALRALLGAGR
;
A
#
# COMPACT_ATOMS: atom_id res chain seq x y z
N LEU A 1 -4.62 -8.66 11.13
CA LEU A 1 -4.54 -10.11 10.87
C LEU A 1 -3.08 -10.60 10.90
N TYR A 2 -2.19 -10.13 10.02
CA TYR A 2 -0.80 -10.63 9.94
C TYR A 2 -0.02 -10.45 11.26
N THR A 3 -0.11 -9.30 11.91
CA THR A 3 0.51 -9.07 13.24
C THR A 3 -0.08 -10.02 14.28
N ALA A 4 -1.40 -10.22 14.27
CA ALA A 4 -2.07 -11.12 15.19
C ALA A 4 -1.60 -12.57 15.02
N TRP A 5 -1.49 -13.04 13.76
CA TRP A 5 -0.90 -14.35 13.45
C TRP A 5 0.51 -14.51 14.00
N LEU A 6 1.37 -13.48 13.78
CA LEU A 6 2.75 -13.53 14.27
C LEU A 6 2.81 -13.59 15.80
N LEU A 7 2.01 -12.83 16.53
CA LEU A 7 1.97 -12.81 17.99
C LEU A 7 1.39 -14.10 18.56
N ALA A 8 0.27 -14.59 18.01
CA ALA A 8 -0.37 -15.83 18.43
C ALA A 8 0.56 -17.04 18.27
N ARG A 9 1.35 -17.12 17.19
CA ARG A 9 2.37 -18.15 17.01
C ARG A 9 3.48 -18.16 18.07
N HIS A 10 3.66 -17.04 18.78
CA HIS A 10 4.57 -16.94 19.93
C HIS A 10 3.86 -17.16 21.27
N GLY A 11 2.63 -17.70 21.25
CA GLY A 11 1.85 -18.01 22.44
C GLY A 11 1.24 -16.80 23.14
N MET A 12 1.23 -15.64 22.50
CA MET A 12 0.57 -14.46 23.08
C MET A 12 -0.94 -14.52 22.86
N PRO A 13 -1.78 -14.22 23.88
CA PRO A 13 -3.21 -14.07 23.69
C PRO A 13 -3.50 -12.83 22.85
N VAL A 14 -4.25 -13.00 21.75
CA VAL A 14 -4.57 -11.90 20.82
C VAL A 14 -6.06 -11.91 20.52
N SER A 15 -6.74 -10.77 20.75
CA SER A 15 -8.10 -10.52 20.28
C SER A 15 -8.11 -9.47 19.19
N ILE A 16 -8.75 -9.79 18.07
CA ILE A 16 -8.89 -8.92 16.89
C ILE A 16 -10.34 -8.40 16.86
N PHE A 17 -10.52 -7.09 16.84
CA PHE A 17 -11.82 -6.45 16.71
C PHE A 17 -11.95 -5.85 15.32
N GLU A 18 -12.96 -6.27 14.57
CA GLU A 18 -13.28 -5.78 13.23
C GLU A 18 -14.72 -5.26 13.18
N GLN A 19 -14.90 -4.08 12.60
CA GLN A 19 -16.23 -3.45 12.52
C GLN A 19 -17.15 -4.08 11.48
N ALA A 20 -16.61 -4.82 10.50
CA ALA A 20 -17.42 -5.57 9.55
C ALA A 20 -18.18 -6.69 10.26
N PRO A 21 -19.46 -6.91 9.94
CA PRO A 21 -20.28 -7.93 10.61
C PRO A 21 -19.91 -9.36 10.18
N ALA A 22 -19.24 -9.50 9.05
CA ALA A 22 -18.76 -10.77 8.49
C ALA A 22 -17.37 -10.61 7.93
N LEU A 23 -16.62 -11.70 7.83
CA LEU A 23 -15.35 -11.76 7.08
C LEU A 23 -15.67 -11.96 5.58
N ASP A 24 -16.18 -10.91 4.98
CA ASP A 24 -16.51 -10.84 3.54
C ASP A 24 -15.87 -9.58 2.94
N PRO A 25 -14.55 -9.58 2.76
CA PRO A 25 -13.85 -8.42 2.23
C PRO A 25 -14.20 -8.20 0.76
N GLU A 26 -14.49 -6.96 0.41
CA GLU A 26 -14.76 -6.58 -0.99
C GLU A 26 -13.60 -6.99 -1.91
N PRO A 27 -13.88 -7.63 -3.05
CA PRO A 27 -12.89 -7.98 -4.06
C PRO A 27 -12.11 -6.74 -4.51
N ARG A 28 -10.80 -6.88 -4.58
CA ARG A 28 -9.93 -5.85 -5.15
C ARG A 28 -8.66 -6.46 -5.71
N THR A 29 -8.47 -6.30 -7.01
CA THR A 29 -7.25 -6.70 -7.69
C THR A 29 -6.14 -5.71 -7.36
N LEU A 30 -5.00 -6.22 -6.95
CA LEU A 30 -3.78 -5.47 -6.64
C LEU A 30 -2.58 -6.08 -7.37
N ILE A 31 -1.51 -5.30 -7.48
CA ILE A 31 -0.21 -5.81 -7.92
C ILE A 31 0.81 -5.66 -6.80
N VAL A 32 1.53 -6.72 -6.53
CA VAL A 32 2.56 -6.80 -5.50
C VAL A 32 3.87 -7.34 -6.08
N THR A 33 4.97 -6.98 -5.45
CA THR A 33 6.26 -7.59 -5.77
C THR A 33 6.38 -8.96 -5.10
N ARG A 34 7.31 -9.78 -5.57
CA ARG A 34 7.63 -11.06 -4.95
C ARG A 34 8.01 -10.94 -3.46
N GLU A 35 8.42 -9.76 -2.97
CA GLU A 35 8.73 -9.54 -1.55
C GLU A 35 7.53 -9.87 -0.65
N MET A 36 6.30 -9.76 -1.15
CA MET A 36 5.13 -10.23 -0.42
C MET A 36 5.21 -11.73 -0.14
N LEU A 37 5.61 -12.55 -1.11
CA LEU A 37 5.76 -14.00 -0.93
C LEU A 37 6.94 -14.33 -0.02
N GLU A 38 8.04 -13.56 -0.09
CA GLU A 38 9.17 -13.68 0.83
C GLU A 38 8.76 -13.40 2.30
N LEU A 39 7.77 -12.50 2.51
CA LEU A 39 7.25 -12.17 3.84
C LEU A 39 6.23 -13.16 4.37
N LEU A 40 5.35 -13.64 3.50
CA LEU A 40 4.16 -14.42 3.87
C LEU A 40 4.33 -15.92 3.62
N GLY A 41 5.25 -16.32 2.72
CA GLY A 41 5.37 -17.71 2.30
C GLY A 41 4.06 -18.25 1.70
N PRO A 42 3.68 -19.49 2.04
CA PRO A 42 2.45 -20.12 1.52
C PRO A 42 1.17 -19.32 1.77
N LEU A 43 1.14 -18.48 2.83
CA LEU A 43 0.01 -17.59 3.13
C LEU A 43 -0.31 -16.62 1.99
N GLY A 44 0.73 -16.11 1.31
CA GLY A 44 0.57 -15.20 0.19
C GLY A 44 0.09 -15.90 -1.08
N GLU A 45 0.42 -17.18 -1.25
CA GLU A 45 0.15 -17.95 -2.47
C GLU A 45 -1.35 -18.10 -2.74
N ALA A 46 -2.18 -18.26 -1.70
CA ALA A 46 -3.63 -18.39 -1.81
C ALA A 46 -4.31 -17.20 -2.52
N SER A 47 -3.66 -16.03 -2.53
CA SER A 47 -4.18 -14.80 -3.13
C SER A 47 -3.74 -14.58 -4.57
N LEU A 48 -2.81 -15.38 -5.10
CA LEU A 48 -2.24 -15.20 -6.42
C LEU A 48 -3.27 -15.45 -7.52
N LEU A 49 -3.31 -14.53 -8.49
CA LEU A 49 -4.09 -14.67 -9.71
C LEU A 49 -3.17 -15.02 -10.88
N ARG A 50 -2.16 -14.19 -11.13
CA ARG A 50 -1.22 -14.41 -12.24
C ARG A 50 0.11 -13.70 -12.06
N PRO A 51 1.19 -14.18 -12.70
CA PRO A 51 2.46 -13.47 -12.77
C PRO A 51 2.39 -12.32 -13.78
N VAL A 52 3.18 -11.27 -13.51
CA VAL A 52 3.45 -10.15 -14.41
C VAL A 52 4.93 -10.17 -14.74
N HIS A 53 5.24 -10.28 -16.02
CA HIS A 53 6.63 -10.36 -16.51
C HIS A 53 7.11 -9.05 -17.12
N ARG A 54 6.21 -8.06 -17.29
CA ARG A 54 6.50 -6.84 -18.03
C ARG A 54 5.72 -5.63 -17.57
N PHE A 55 6.37 -4.48 -17.53
CA PHE A 55 5.71 -3.19 -17.44
C PHE A 55 5.89 -2.42 -18.75
N GLU A 56 4.79 -1.87 -19.25
CA GLU A 56 4.81 -0.84 -20.31
C GLU A 56 4.49 0.50 -19.66
N ILE A 57 5.46 1.42 -19.67
CA ILE A 57 5.33 2.75 -19.07
C ILE A 57 5.21 3.76 -20.20
N GLN A 58 4.16 4.56 -20.20
CA GLN A 58 3.86 5.54 -21.23
C GLN A 58 3.81 6.95 -20.66
N ALA A 59 4.49 7.89 -21.30
CA ALA A 59 4.49 9.30 -20.92
C ALA A 59 5.07 10.17 -22.03
N GLY A 60 4.56 11.39 -22.24
CA GLY A 60 5.08 12.36 -23.20
C GLY A 60 5.22 11.77 -24.62
N GLY A 61 4.24 10.99 -25.06
CA GLY A 61 4.24 10.32 -26.38
C GLY A 61 5.26 9.17 -26.53
N ARG A 62 5.92 8.75 -25.46
CA ARG A 62 6.94 7.67 -25.46
C ARG A 62 6.45 6.45 -24.72
N THR A 63 6.94 5.29 -25.12
CA THR A 63 6.69 4.00 -24.44
C THR A 63 8.01 3.36 -24.05
N LEU A 64 8.11 2.94 -22.78
CA LEU A 64 9.22 2.19 -22.24
C LEU A 64 8.74 0.81 -21.81
N CYS A 65 9.30 -0.24 -22.41
CA CYS A 65 9.06 -1.61 -21.98
C CYS A 65 10.16 -2.04 -20.98
N VAL A 66 9.74 -2.53 -19.81
CA VAL A 66 10.63 -3.02 -18.74
C VAL A 66 10.32 -4.48 -18.49
N PRO A 67 11.11 -5.43 -19.03
CA PRO A 67 10.99 -6.84 -18.69
C PRO A 67 11.47 -7.06 -17.24
N LEU A 68 10.72 -7.85 -16.48
CA LEU A 68 11.09 -8.23 -15.13
C LEU A 68 11.90 -9.52 -15.14
N GLU A 69 13.03 -9.55 -14.46
CA GLU A 69 13.85 -10.76 -14.30
C GLU A 69 13.12 -11.81 -13.44
N GLN A 70 12.33 -11.32 -12.47
CA GLN A 70 11.42 -12.13 -11.68
C GLN A 70 10.04 -11.47 -11.67
N PRO A 71 8.97 -12.27 -11.77
CA PRO A 71 7.64 -11.71 -11.90
C PRO A 71 7.20 -10.96 -10.64
N ASP A 72 6.46 -9.90 -10.87
CA ASP A 72 5.51 -9.37 -9.89
C ASP A 72 4.21 -10.19 -9.98
N TRP A 73 3.32 -10.03 -9.01
CA TRP A 73 2.12 -10.84 -8.93
C TRP A 73 0.86 -9.98 -8.86
N VAL A 74 -0.10 -10.33 -9.70
CA VAL A 74 -1.48 -9.87 -9.52
C VAL A 74 -2.12 -10.73 -8.46
N ILE A 75 -2.75 -10.11 -7.47
CA ILE A 75 -3.41 -10.78 -6.35
C ILE A 75 -4.84 -10.32 -6.18
N GLU A 76 -5.67 -11.19 -5.60
CA GLU A 76 -6.97 -10.83 -5.09
C GLU A 76 -6.90 -10.55 -3.57
N ARG A 77 -7.14 -9.28 -3.21
CA ARG A 77 -7.04 -8.82 -1.82
C ARG A 77 -7.99 -9.56 -0.87
N ALA A 78 -9.19 -9.88 -1.32
CA ALA A 78 -10.16 -10.60 -0.50
C ALA A 78 -9.63 -11.97 -0.10
N LYS A 79 -9.07 -12.74 -1.04
CA LYS A 79 -8.44 -14.04 -0.78
C LYS A 79 -7.29 -13.93 0.22
N LEU A 80 -6.46 -12.88 0.09
CA LEU A 80 -5.36 -12.64 1.02
C LEU A 80 -5.85 -12.38 2.45
N ILE A 81 -6.89 -11.56 2.60
CA ILE A 81 -7.49 -11.25 3.91
C ILE A 81 -8.07 -12.51 4.55
N THR A 82 -8.82 -13.31 3.79
CA THR A 82 -9.42 -14.56 4.28
C THR A 82 -8.33 -15.54 4.74
N ALA A 83 -7.32 -15.79 3.91
CA ALA A 83 -6.20 -16.66 4.28
C ALA A 83 -5.47 -16.19 5.54
N LEU A 84 -5.20 -14.89 5.67
CA LEU A 84 -4.58 -14.32 6.86
C LEU A 84 -5.45 -14.46 8.12
N ALA A 85 -6.78 -14.36 7.99
CA ALA A 85 -7.70 -14.54 9.11
C ALA A 85 -7.72 -16.01 9.56
N GLU A 86 -7.86 -16.94 8.62
CA GLU A 86 -7.83 -18.39 8.91
C GLU A 86 -6.54 -18.79 9.64
N HIS A 87 -5.40 -18.30 9.19
CA HIS A 87 -4.13 -18.61 9.84
C HIS A 87 -3.96 -17.94 11.20
N ALA A 88 -4.50 -16.73 11.41
CA ALA A 88 -4.50 -16.09 12.71
C ALA A 88 -5.37 -16.86 13.71
N LEU A 89 -6.55 -17.30 13.30
CA LEU A 89 -7.46 -18.15 14.10
C LEU A 89 -6.82 -19.51 14.41
N ALA A 90 -6.24 -20.17 13.42
CA ALA A 90 -5.55 -21.45 13.61
C ALA A 90 -4.34 -21.34 14.55
N ALA A 91 -3.73 -20.17 14.66
CA ALA A 91 -2.64 -19.88 15.60
C ALA A 91 -3.16 -19.53 17.03
N GLY A 92 -4.47 -19.47 17.24
CA GLY A 92 -5.09 -19.20 18.54
C GLY A 92 -5.50 -17.73 18.78
N ALA A 93 -5.48 -16.87 17.75
CA ALA A 93 -6.07 -15.55 17.88
C ALA A 93 -7.60 -15.61 17.88
N GLU A 94 -8.25 -14.73 18.63
CA GLU A 94 -9.70 -14.55 18.63
C GLU A 94 -10.09 -13.45 17.64
N LEU A 95 -11.09 -13.70 16.77
CA LEU A 95 -11.62 -12.69 15.84
C LEU A 95 -13.06 -12.35 16.22
N ARG A 96 -13.28 -11.09 16.56
CA ARG A 96 -14.57 -10.53 16.99
C ARG A 96 -15.09 -9.55 15.95
N LEU A 97 -16.06 -9.99 15.15
CA LEU A 97 -16.67 -9.23 14.07
C LEU A 97 -17.85 -8.38 14.55
N GLY A 98 -18.16 -7.29 13.83
CA GLY A 98 -19.25 -6.37 14.14
C GLY A 98 -18.92 -5.34 15.22
N TRP A 99 -17.69 -5.28 15.71
CA TRP A 99 -17.27 -4.41 16.80
C TRP A 99 -16.45 -3.22 16.29
N ARG A 100 -17.02 -2.04 16.38
CA ARG A 100 -16.35 -0.79 16.01
C ARG A 100 -15.70 -0.16 17.25
N PHE A 101 -14.42 0.15 17.14
CA PHE A 101 -13.72 0.93 18.16
C PHE A 101 -14.31 2.35 18.27
N VAL A 102 -14.59 2.77 19.52
CA VAL A 102 -15.19 4.08 19.84
C VAL A 102 -14.32 4.95 20.72
N GLY A 103 -13.39 4.38 21.49
CA GLY A 103 -12.47 5.16 22.31
C GLY A 103 -11.56 4.33 23.20
N LEU A 104 -10.60 4.98 23.82
CA LEU A 104 -9.70 4.40 24.82
C LEU A 104 -9.57 5.33 26.03
N GLU A 105 -9.27 4.74 27.17
CA GLU A 105 -8.91 5.45 28.41
C GLU A 105 -7.83 4.66 29.15
N THR A 106 -6.95 5.34 29.88
CA THR A 106 -6.00 4.70 30.79
C THR A 106 -6.66 4.39 32.12
N VAL A 107 -6.45 3.17 32.62
CA VAL A 107 -7.01 2.70 33.89
C VAL A 107 -5.88 2.61 34.91
N ALA A 108 -5.86 3.52 35.89
CA ALA A 108 -4.88 3.56 36.98
C ALA A 108 -3.42 3.37 36.52
N ASP A 109 -3.07 3.91 35.33
CA ASP A 109 -1.77 3.79 34.64
C ASP A 109 -1.26 2.36 34.40
N ARG A 110 -2.12 1.34 34.60
CA ARG A 110 -1.73 -0.08 34.50
C ARG A 110 -2.29 -0.80 33.29
N ALA A 111 -3.42 -0.34 32.76
CA ALA A 111 -4.07 -0.93 31.59
C ALA A 111 -4.69 0.16 30.70
N ILE A 112 -4.89 -0.15 29.44
CA ILE A 112 -5.74 0.63 28.53
C ILE A 112 -7.08 -0.08 28.43
N ARG A 113 -8.17 0.62 28.75
CA ARG A 113 -9.52 0.18 28.50
C ARG A 113 -9.95 0.67 27.11
N LEU A 114 -10.19 -0.27 26.22
CA LEU A 114 -10.69 -0.04 24.87
C LEU A 114 -12.21 -0.18 24.89
N LYS A 115 -12.90 0.80 24.32
CA LYS A 115 -14.37 0.81 24.22
C LYS A 115 -14.75 0.48 22.78
N PHE A 116 -15.67 -0.45 22.63
CA PHE A 116 -16.24 -0.88 21.37
C PHE A 116 -17.75 -0.74 21.40
N ALA A 117 -18.37 -0.57 20.24
CA ALA A 117 -19.80 -0.62 20.06
C ALA A 117 -20.15 -1.56 18.92
N ARG A 118 -21.14 -2.40 19.10
CA ARG A 118 -21.71 -3.21 18.04
C ARG A 118 -22.37 -2.31 17.01
N ARG A 119 -22.13 -2.63 15.75
CA ARG A 119 -22.60 -1.79 14.64
C ARG A 119 -24.11 -1.93 14.41
N ASP A 120 -24.67 -3.08 14.70
CA ASP A 120 -26.08 -3.43 14.52
C ASP A 120 -27.01 -2.98 15.68
N SER A 121 -26.57 -3.19 16.92
CA SER A 121 -27.37 -2.94 18.12
C SER A 121 -26.96 -1.70 18.90
N GLY A 122 -25.75 -1.18 18.66
CA GLY A 122 -25.17 -0.12 19.50
C GLY A 122 -24.71 -0.60 20.89
N GLU A 123 -24.83 -1.90 21.18
CA GLU A 123 -24.34 -2.50 22.43
C GLU A 123 -22.87 -2.16 22.65
N GLY A 124 -22.53 -1.73 23.86
CA GLY A 124 -21.18 -1.35 24.24
C GLY A 124 -20.43 -2.48 24.94
N GLU A 125 -19.17 -2.65 24.63
CA GLU A 125 -18.24 -3.55 25.32
C GLU A 125 -16.93 -2.83 25.63
N SER A 126 -16.29 -3.22 26.72
CA SER A 126 -14.97 -2.72 27.11
C SER A 126 -14.01 -3.87 27.37
N VAL A 127 -12.79 -3.74 26.87
CA VAL A 127 -11.71 -4.71 27.05
C VAL A 127 -10.47 -3.99 27.57
N GLU A 128 -9.78 -4.59 28.53
CA GLU A 128 -8.52 -4.06 29.05
C GLU A 128 -7.32 -4.79 28.44
N SER A 129 -6.29 -4.03 28.10
CA SER A 129 -5.06 -4.57 27.52
C SER A 129 -3.84 -3.74 27.92
N HIS A 130 -2.67 -4.39 27.98
CA HIS A 130 -1.38 -3.71 28.14
C HIS A 130 -0.72 -3.34 26.82
N ILE A 131 -1.09 -4.05 25.73
CA ILE A 131 -0.57 -3.81 24.40
C ILE A 131 -1.75 -3.65 23.44
N VAL A 132 -1.76 -2.55 22.71
CA VAL A 132 -2.82 -2.24 21.74
C VAL A 132 -2.17 -2.00 20.36
N ILE A 133 -2.77 -2.57 19.32
CA ILE A 133 -2.25 -2.43 17.95
C ILE A 133 -3.34 -1.84 17.04
N GLY A 134 -3.11 -0.62 16.56
CA GLY A 134 -3.96 0.04 15.56
C GLY A 134 -3.62 -0.44 14.15
N ALA A 135 -4.58 -1.15 13.55
CA ALA A 135 -4.53 -1.62 12.17
C ALA A 135 -5.83 -1.25 11.42
N ASP A 136 -6.49 -0.19 11.86
CA ASP A 136 -7.82 0.27 11.45
C ASP A 136 -7.80 1.24 10.25
N GLY A 137 -6.70 1.19 9.46
CA GLY A 137 -6.61 1.82 8.14
C GLY A 137 -6.29 3.32 8.17
N ALA A 138 -6.42 3.97 7.01
CA ALA A 138 -6.03 5.37 6.78
C ALA A 138 -6.76 6.39 7.68
N ALA A 139 -7.97 6.06 8.11
CA ALA A 139 -8.79 6.90 9.00
C ALA A 139 -8.72 6.45 10.46
N SER A 140 -7.63 5.80 10.87
CA SER A 140 -7.46 5.19 12.19
C SER A 140 -8.01 6.04 13.33
N ARG A 141 -9.04 5.53 13.97
CA ARG A 141 -9.61 6.14 15.18
C ARG A 141 -8.75 5.87 16.40
N LEU A 142 -8.12 4.69 16.42
CA LEU A 142 -7.18 4.35 17.50
C LEU A 142 -5.99 5.31 17.48
N ALA A 143 -5.40 5.58 16.31
CA ALA A 143 -4.30 6.53 16.20
C ALA A 143 -4.68 7.91 16.75
N GLN A 144 -5.85 8.43 16.38
CA GLN A 144 -6.34 9.72 16.85
C GLN A 144 -6.58 9.72 18.37
N ALA A 145 -7.25 8.69 18.90
CA ALA A 145 -7.51 8.56 20.32
C ALA A 145 -6.24 8.44 21.17
N ALA A 146 -5.18 7.84 20.61
CA ALA A 146 -3.87 7.73 21.24
C ALA A 146 -2.93 8.92 20.94
N GLY A 147 -3.44 10.00 20.30
CA GLY A 147 -2.75 11.28 20.13
C GLY A 147 -1.87 11.39 18.87
N TRP A 148 -1.99 10.47 17.88
CA TRP A 148 -1.38 10.68 16.57
C TRP A 148 -2.24 11.60 15.70
N SER A 149 -1.57 12.38 14.86
CA SER A 149 -2.25 13.18 13.85
C SER A 149 -2.80 12.30 12.73
N ARG A 150 -3.93 12.70 12.16
CA ARG A 150 -4.50 12.02 11.00
C ARG A 150 -3.61 12.22 9.77
N PRO A 151 -3.23 11.18 9.03
CA PRO A 151 -2.48 11.33 7.79
C PRO A 151 -3.35 12.00 6.70
N GLN A 152 -2.71 12.70 5.78
CA GLN A 152 -3.34 13.07 4.51
C GLN A 152 -3.66 11.82 3.72
N THR A 153 -4.69 11.88 2.88
CA THR A 153 -5.10 10.74 2.05
C THR A 153 -5.27 11.16 0.60
N ALA A 154 -4.98 10.25 -0.32
CA ALA A 154 -5.40 10.31 -1.72
C ALA A 154 -6.51 9.31 -1.98
N LEU A 155 -7.19 9.49 -3.09
CA LEU A 155 -8.25 8.59 -3.54
C LEU A 155 -7.73 7.64 -4.60
N LEU A 156 -7.97 6.36 -4.39
CA LEU A 156 -7.84 5.32 -5.40
C LEU A 156 -9.21 5.07 -6.00
N LEU A 157 -9.30 5.13 -7.31
CA LEU A 157 -10.48 4.72 -8.07
C LEU A 157 -10.04 3.81 -9.21
N GLN A 158 -10.73 2.69 -9.37
CA GLN A 158 -10.47 1.76 -10.47
C GLN A 158 -11.77 1.13 -10.99
N ALA A 159 -11.77 0.82 -12.28
CA ALA A 159 -12.84 0.09 -12.96
C ALA A 159 -12.35 -1.32 -13.32
N VAL A 160 -13.16 -2.31 -13.03
CA VAL A 160 -13.04 -3.64 -13.65
C VAL A 160 -13.53 -3.51 -15.08
N VAL A 161 -12.74 -3.98 -16.05
CA VAL A 161 -13.02 -3.84 -17.49
C VAL A 161 -12.83 -5.18 -18.20
N SER A 162 -13.57 -5.38 -19.31
CA SER A 162 -13.26 -6.46 -20.25
C SER A 162 -12.04 -6.08 -21.08
N LEU A 163 -11.08 -6.97 -21.19
CA LEU A 163 -9.90 -6.79 -22.04
C LEU A 163 -10.11 -7.40 -23.41
N PRO A 164 -9.52 -6.83 -24.48
CA PRO A 164 -9.46 -7.46 -25.80
C PRO A 164 -8.82 -8.86 -25.71
N GLU A 165 -9.25 -9.79 -26.58
CA GLU A 165 -8.72 -11.17 -26.60
C GLU A 165 -7.20 -11.24 -26.77
N ASN A 166 -6.61 -10.32 -27.52
CA ASN A 166 -5.19 -10.24 -27.78
C ASN A 166 -4.40 -9.38 -26.77
N TYR A 167 -5.04 -8.94 -25.67
CA TYR A 167 -4.34 -8.18 -24.63
C TYR A 167 -3.31 -9.07 -23.92
N PRO A 168 -2.02 -8.63 -23.81
CA PRO A 168 -1.00 -9.43 -23.16
C PRO A 168 -1.31 -9.60 -21.67
N ASN A 169 -1.54 -10.83 -21.26
CA ASN A 169 -2.00 -11.18 -19.92
C ASN A 169 -0.88 -11.15 -18.84
N ASP A 170 0.37 -10.93 -19.25
CA ASP A 170 1.56 -10.84 -18.42
C ASP A 170 2.12 -9.42 -18.29
N THR A 171 1.43 -8.43 -18.85
CA THR A 171 1.91 -7.05 -19.00
C THR A 171 1.00 -6.07 -18.27
N VAL A 172 1.58 -5.27 -17.39
CA VAL A 172 0.92 -4.12 -16.77
C VAL A 172 1.30 -2.86 -17.53
N ARG A 173 0.30 -2.06 -17.89
CA ARG A 173 0.50 -0.72 -18.49
C ARG A 173 0.36 0.35 -17.42
N VAL A 174 1.24 1.34 -17.50
CA VAL A 174 1.22 2.51 -16.61
C VAL A 174 1.33 3.78 -17.47
N TRP A 175 0.45 4.75 -17.21
CA TRP A 175 0.48 6.05 -17.88
C TRP A 175 0.73 7.16 -16.89
N PHE A 176 1.66 8.04 -17.20
CA PHE A 176 1.82 9.33 -16.55
C PHE A 176 1.17 10.40 -17.41
N LEU A 177 0.05 10.91 -16.96
CA LEU A 177 -0.78 11.94 -17.60
C LEU A 177 -0.97 13.08 -16.61
N PRO A 178 0.04 13.96 -16.44
CA PRO A 178 0.04 14.98 -15.37
C PRO A 178 -1.11 15.98 -15.48
N GLU A 179 -1.67 16.18 -16.68
CA GLU A 179 -2.85 16.99 -16.92
C GLU A 179 -4.15 16.37 -16.34
N GLN A 180 -4.18 15.05 -16.15
CA GLN A 180 -5.32 14.30 -15.60
C GLN A 180 -5.18 14.06 -14.09
N THR A 181 -3.98 13.65 -13.67
CA THR A 181 -3.65 13.41 -12.27
C THR A 181 -2.15 13.62 -12.02
N PRO A 182 -1.77 14.19 -10.89
CA PRO A 182 -0.35 14.30 -10.54
C PRO A 182 0.27 12.94 -10.17
N TYR A 183 -0.50 11.85 -10.20
CA TYR A 183 -0.02 10.50 -9.94
C TYR A 183 0.17 9.72 -11.24
N PHE A 184 -0.57 8.65 -11.46
CA PHE A 184 -0.48 7.79 -12.65
C PHE A 184 -1.72 6.92 -12.77
N PHE A 185 -1.93 6.40 -13.99
CA PHE A 185 -2.90 5.36 -14.29
C PHE A 185 -2.22 4.01 -14.43
N TRP A 186 -2.98 2.96 -14.23
CA TRP A 186 -2.55 1.59 -14.51
C TRP A 186 -3.66 0.79 -15.18
N LEU A 187 -3.27 -0.19 -16.00
CA LEU A 187 -4.13 -1.27 -16.46
C LEU A 187 -3.44 -2.57 -16.12
N ILE A 188 -4.04 -3.31 -15.18
CA ILE A 188 -3.54 -4.57 -14.65
C ILE A 188 -4.43 -5.69 -15.22
N PRO A 189 -3.88 -6.68 -15.97
CA PRO A 189 -4.65 -7.85 -16.37
C PRO A 189 -5.03 -8.64 -15.12
N ALA A 190 -6.32 -8.95 -14.98
CA ALA A 190 -6.85 -9.80 -13.93
C ALA A 190 -7.16 -11.20 -14.49
N ASP A 191 -8.17 -11.86 -13.99
CA ASP A 191 -8.56 -13.20 -14.44
C ASP A 191 -9.68 -13.17 -15.49
N ALA A 192 -9.88 -14.29 -16.22
CA ALA A 192 -11.00 -14.49 -17.13
C ALA A 192 -11.22 -13.39 -18.21
N GLY A 193 -10.16 -12.86 -18.82
CA GLY A 193 -10.27 -11.82 -19.85
C GLY A 193 -10.66 -10.44 -19.30
N GLN A 194 -10.54 -10.24 -17.99
CA GLN A 194 -10.78 -8.98 -17.32
C GLN A 194 -9.46 -8.29 -16.95
N GLY A 195 -9.54 -6.99 -16.77
CA GLY A 195 -8.47 -6.17 -16.22
C GLY A 195 -9.00 -5.10 -15.29
N VAL A 196 -8.11 -4.38 -14.68
CA VAL A 196 -8.43 -3.28 -13.77
C VAL A 196 -7.71 -2.03 -14.22
N LEU A 197 -8.46 -1.07 -14.77
CA LEU A 197 -7.97 0.26 -15.08
C LEU A 197 -8.21 1.17 -13.87
N GLY A 198 -7.17 1.80 -13.36
CA GLY A 198 -7.30 2.64 -12.18
C GLY A 198 -6.33 3.81 -12.17
N LEU A 199 -6.54 4.71 -11.21
CA LEU A 199 -5.70 5.86 -10.94
C LEU A 199 -5.70 6.21 -9.45
N ILE A 200 -4.74 7.05 -9.09
CA ILE A 200 -4.76 7.81 -7.85
C ILE A 200 -5.06 9.27 -8.19
N ALA A 201 -5.87 9.94 -7.37
CA ALA A 201 -6.17 11.36 -7.50
C ALA A 201 -6.32 12.02 -6.12
N GLU A 202 -6.28 13.35 -6.10
CA GLU A 202 -6.44 14.11 -4.86
C GLU A 202 -7.89 14.23 -4.43
N THR A 203 -8.83 14.31 -5.40
CA THR A 203 -10.26 14.45 -5.15
C THR A 203 -11.08 13.41 -5.91
N GLY A 204 -12.28 13.10 -5.40
CA GLY A 204 -13.18 12.14 -6.02
C GLY A 204 -13.74 12.63 -7.39
N ALA A 205 -13.96 13.91 -7.54
CA ALA A 205 -14.40 14.49 -8.80
C ALA A 205 -13.33 14.34 -9.88
N GLN A 206 -12.08 14.70 -9.56
CA GLN A 206 -10.93 14.51 -10.44
C GLN A 206 -10.77 13.02 -10.82
N ALA A 207 -10.78 12.12 -9.84
CA ALA A 207 -10.63 10.68 -10.06
C ALA A 207 -11.67 10.16 -11.05
N ARG A 208 -12.93 10.52 -10.86
CA ARG A 208 -14.03 10.07 -11.71
C ARG A 208 -13.93 10.60 -13.14
N THR A 209 -13.70 11.90 -13.31
CA THR A 209 -13.57 12.53 -14.63
C THR A 209 -12.39 11.94 -15.39
N ALA A 210 -11.23 11.84 -14.75
CA ALA A 210 -10.02 11.31 -15.36
C ALA A 210 -10.16 9.81 -15.73
N LEU A 211 -10.79 9.00 -14.87
CA LEU A 211 -11.03 7.59 -15.18
C LEU A 211 -11.96 7.40 -16.37
N LEU A 212 -13.06 8.14 -16.41
CA LEU A 212 -14.02 8.07 -17.52
C LEU A 212 -13.37 8.48 -18.85
N HIS A 213 -12.56 9.54 -18.84
CA HIS A 213 -11.84 9.99 -20.03
C HIS A 213 -10.88 8.91 -20.58
N VAL A 214 -10.09 8.27 -19.71
CA VAL A 214 -9.16 7.21 -20.14
C VAL A 214 -9.90 5.93 -20.55
N LEU A 215 -11.02 5.58 -19.91
CA LEU A 215 -11.88 4.47 -20.35
C LEU A 215 -12.39 4.69 -21.78
N GLU A 216 -12.84 5.91 -22.10
CA GLU A 216 -13.30 6.29 -23.45
C GLU A 216 -12.16 6.23 -24.47
N GLN A 217 -11.00 6.81 -24.14
CA GLN A 217 -9.82 6.78 -25.03
C GLN A 217 -9.33 5.36 -25.36
N LEU A 218 -9.45 4.43 -24.42
CA LEU A 218 -9.04 3.04 -24.59
C LEU A 218 -10.19 2.13 -25.08
N GLU A 219 -11.37 2.69 -25.32
CA GLU A 219 -12.58 1.96 -25.72
C GLU A 219 -12.95 0.81 -24.77
N LEU A 220 -12.63 0.97 -23.46
CA LEU A 220 -12.88 -0.03 -22.43
C LEU A 220 -14.23 0.20 -21.74
N LYS A 221 -15.02 -0.87 -21.62
CA LYS A 221 -16.32 -0.83 -20.93
C LYS A 221 -16.15 -1.22 -19.46
N PRO A 222 -16.52 -0.36 -18.50
CA PRO A 222 -16.49 -0.71 -17.08
C PRO A 222 -17.59 -1.69 -16.74
N LEU A 223 -17.23 -2.74 -15.99
CA LEU A 223 -18.14 -3.76 -15.45
C LEU A 223 -18.51 -3.43 -14.01
N ALA A 224 -17.55 -2.94 -13.23
CA ALA A 224 -17.72 -2.53 -11.83
C ALA A 224 -16.70 -1.46 -11.47
N TYR A 225 -16.98 -0.72 -10.40
CA TYR A 225 -16.04 0.24 -9.84
C TYR A 225 -15.60 -0.16 -8.44
N GLN A 226 -14.34 0.09 -8.13
CA GLN A 226 -13.73 -0.15 -6.83
C GLN A 226 -12.99 1.12 -6.39
N GLY A 227 -13.11 1.48 -5.13
CA GLY A 227 -12.48 2.70 -4.61
C GLY A 227 -11.92 2.53 -3.22
N GLY A 228 -11.13 3.51 -2.80
CA GLY A 228 -10.60 3.53 -1.45
C GLY A 228 -9.77 4.78 -1.16
N GLN A 229 -9.59 5.05 0.11
CA GLN A 229 -8.64 6.06 0.58
C GLN A 229 -7.31 5.38 0.89
N VAL A 230 -6.22 6.02 0.45
CA VAL A 230 -4.86 5.58 0.72
C VAL A 230 -4.13 6.66 1.50
N PRO A 231 -3.51 6.37 2.64
CA PRO A 231 -2.79 7.38 3.39
C PRO A 231 -1.53 7.78 2.63
N LEU A 232 -1.22 9.06 2.66
CA LEU A 232 -0.01 9.60 2.08
C LEU A 232 1.09 9.68 3.14
N TYR A 233 2.19 9.03 2.88
CA TYR A 233 3.38 9.18 3.69
C TYR A 233 4.01 10.57 3.43
N THR A 234 3.89 11.47 4.40
CA THR A 234 4.48 12.82 4.36
C THR A 234 5.73 12.94 5.24
N GLY A 235 6.02 11.90 6.02
CA GLY A 235 7.13 11.77 6.95
C GLY A 235 6.92 10.58 7.87
N TRP A 236 7.95 10.22 8.62
CA TRP A 236 7.86 9.07 9.52
C TRP A 236 6.86 9.30 10.64
N VAL A 237 5.85 8.46 10.72
CA VAL A 237 4.93 8.36 11.85
C VAL A 237 5.56 7.42 12.87
N PRO A 238 5.86 7.87 14.12
CA PRO A 238 6.31 6.97 15.16
C PRO A 238 5.28 5.86 15.38
N VAL A 239 5.70 4.61 15.18
CA VAL A 239 4.77 3.46 15.25
C VAL A 239 4.45 3.00 16.66
N HIS A 240 5.08 3.59 17.67
CA HIS A 240 4.93 3.22 19.08
C HIS A 240 4.77 4.46 19.96
N ARG A 241 3.86 4.35 20.93
CA ARG A 241 3.69 5.29 22.05
C ARG A 241 3.38 4.54 23.32
N ARG A 242 3.80 5.11 24.44
CA ARG A 242 3.38 4.68 25.78
C ARG A 242 2.25 5.55 26.29
N LEU A 243 1.21 4.91 26.84
CA LEU A 243 0.14 5.54 27.59
C LEU A 243 0.11 4.93 28.99
N GLY A 244 0.63 5.66 29.98
CA GLY A 244 0.95 5.08 31.30
C GLY A 244 1.99 3.96 31.18
N ALA A 245 1.71 2.79 31.72
CA ALA A 245 2.55 1.60 31.63
C ALA A 245 2.29 0.74 30.38
N CYS A 246 1.37 1.15 29.49
CA CYS A 246 0.91 0.37 28.35
C CYS A 246 1.50 0.84 27.04
N ASP A 247 1.62 -0.08 26.08
CA ASP A 247 2.20 0.18 24.77
C ASP A 247 1.12 0.20 23.70
N VAL A 248 1.10 1.24 22.89
CA VAL A 248 0.24 1.37 21.71
C VAL A 248 1.09 1.39 20.45
N TYR A 249 0.77 0.52 19.51
CA TYR A 249 1.46 0.40 18.23
C TYR A 249 0.52 0.70 17.07
N LEU A 250 1.08 1.18 15.96
CA LEU A 250 0.39 1.32 14.68
C LEU A 250 1.08 0.49 13.61
N VAL A 251 0.30 -0.11 12.69
CA VAL A 251 0.81 -0.88 11.55
C VAL A 251 0.03 -0.56 10.26
N GLY A 252 0.65 -0.78 9.12
CA GLY A 252 0.04 -0.62 7.81
C GLY A 252 -0.43 0.82 7.53
N ASP A 253 -1.63 0.95 6.99
CA ASP A 253 -2.20 2.25 6.62
C ASP A 253 -2.45 3.16 7.83
N ALA A 254 -2.71 2.61 9.01
CA ALA A 254 -2.83 3.39 10.25
C ALA A 254 -1.52 4.10 10.63
N ALA A 255 -0.37 3.54 10.24
CA ALA A 255 0.97 4.11 10.39
C ALA A 255 1.46 4.82 9.11
N ALA A 256 0.61 5.05 8.12
CA ALA A 256 0.95 5.59 6.81
C ALA A 256 2.13 4.87 6.13
N GLN A 257 2.25 3.55 6.31
CA GLN A 257 3.33 2.73 5.74
C GLN A 257 3.11 2.44 4.25
N VAL A 258 2.98 3.49 3.45
CA VAL A 258 2.68 3.45 2.01
C VAL A 258 3.78 4.13 1.21
N LYS A 259 4.22 3.50 0.14
CA LYS A 259 5.17 4.06 -0.84
C LYS A 259 4.47 5.10 -1.70
N VAL A 260 4.61 6.37 -1.40
CA VAL A 260 3.86 7.44 -2.10
C VAL A 260 4.25 7.63 -3.57
N SER A 261 5.37 7.10 -4.04
CA SER A 261 5.72 7.14 -5.46
C SER A 261 4.92 6.16 -6.32
N THR A 262 4.51 5.01 -5.74
CA THR A 262 3.71 3.97 -6.42
C THR A 262 2.38 3.70 -5.74
N VAL A 263 2.08 4.42 -4.66
CA VAL A 263 0.88 4.33 -3.81
C VAL A 263 0.57 2.88 -3.37
N GLY A 264 1.64 2.09 -3.14
CA GLY A 264 1.55 0.69 -2.73
C GLY A 264 1.87 0.50 -1.24
N GLY A 265 0.92 -0.03 -0.45
CA GLY A 265 1.03 -0.23 1.00
C GLY A 265 1.15 -1.68 1.45
N VAL A 266 0.88 -2.68 0.60
CA VAL A 266 0.80 -4.10 1.02
C VAL A 266 2.12 -4.59 1.61
N VAL A 267 3.19 -4.55 0.84
CA VAL A 267 4.51 -5.05 1.26
C VAL A 267 5.07 -4.24 2.43
N THR A 268 4.99 -2.91 2.36
CA THR A 268 5.47 -2.02 3.43
C THR A 268 4.68 -2.17 4.71
N GLY A 269 3.35 -2.40 4.61
CA GLY A 269 2.50 -2.71 5.75
C GLY A 269 2.87 -4.04 6.41
N PHE A 270 3.14 -5.09 5.65
CA PHE A 270 3.61 -6.37 6.20
C PHE A 270 4.99 -6.27 6.83
N ARG A 271 5.91 -5.50 6.25
CA ARG A 271 7.21 -5.21 6.87
C ARG A 271 7.06 -4.49 8.21
N GLY A 272 6.21 -3.47 8.27
CA GLY A 272 5.90 -2.76 9.51
C GLY A 272 5.24 -3.66 10.55
N ALA A 273 4.28 -4.49 10.15
CA ALA A 273 3.61 -5.45 11.02
C ALA A 273 4.58 -6.48 11.61
N ARG A 274 5.48 -7.04 10.77
CA ARG A 274 6.53 -7.97 11.22
C ARG A 274 7.49 -7.31 12.21
N ALA A 275 7.91 -6.08 11.93
CA ALA A 275 8.80 -5.33 12.81
C ALA A 275 8.15 -4.99 14.16
N VAL A 276 6.88 -4.64 14.18
CA VAL A 276 6.11 -4.40 15.42
C VAL A 276 5.96 -5.70 16.21
N ALA A 277 5.59 -6.81 15.56
CA ALA A 277 5.52 -8.11 16.23
C ALA A 277 6.87 -8.51 16.85
N ALA A 278 7.98 -8.34 16.13
CA ALA A 278 9.32 -8.62 16.66
C ALA A 278 9.69 -7.69 17.83
N ALA A 279 9.28 -6.42 17.80
CA ALA A 279 9.48 -5.49 18.92
C ALA A 279 8.72 -5.93 20.17
N ILE A 280 7.49 -6.41 20.01
CA ILE A 280 6.64 -6.88 21.12
C ILE A 280 7.21 -8.18 21.72
N VAL A 281 7.58 -9.16 20.88
CA VAL A 281 7.99 -10.49 21.33
C VAL A 281 9.40 -10.49 21.92
N SER A 282 10.33 -9.75 21.30
CA SER A 282 11.77 -9.87 21.61
C SER A 282 12.53 -8.55 21.78
N GLY A 283 11.84 -7.41 21.68
CA GLY A 283 12.47 -6.10 21.68
C GLY A 283 13.23 -5.73 20.39
N ASN A 284 13.21 -6.59 19.36
CA ASN A 284 14.11 -6.54 18.19
C ASN A 284 13.46 -5.99 16.92
N GLY A 285 12.52 -5.08 16.95
CA GLY A 285 11.88 -4.53 15.73
C GLY A 285 12.57 -3.30 15.13
N HIS A 286 13.43 -2.64 15.89
CA HIS A 286 13.96 -1.31 15.55
C HIS A 286 14.75 -1.26 14.24
N ARG A 287 15.58 -2.26 13.96
CA ARG A 287 16.42 -2.30 12.75
C ARG A 287 15.58 -2.34 11.48
N GLU A 288 14.51 -3.13 11.48
CA GLU A 288 13.61 -3.23 10.34
C GLU A 288 12.75 -1.97 10.17
N LEU A 289 12.27 -1.35 11.26
CA LEU A 289 11.58 -0.07 11.23
C LEU A 289 12.48 1.04 10.68
N HIS A 290 13.75 1.09 11.05
CA HIS A 290 14.70 2.03 10.47
C HIS A 290 14.95 1.80 8.97
N ALA A 291 15.03 0.55 8.53
CA ALA A 291 15.15 0.22 7.12
C ALA A 291 13.89 0.62 6.34
N LEU A 292 12.70 0.33 6.88
CA LEU A 292 11.42 0.73 6.28
C LEU A 292 11.31 2.27 6.19
N ARG A 293 11.67 3.00 7.25
CA ARG A 293 11.69 4.46 7.25
C ARG A 293 12.56 5.03 6.13
N ARG A 294 13.77 4.47 5.93
CA ARG A 294 14.66 4.92 4.84
C ARG A 294 14.03 4.73 3.48
N GLU A 295 13.44 3.56 3.22
CA GLU A 295 12.75 3.28 1.96
C GLU A 295 11.57 4.24 1.74
N LEU A 296 10.73 4.45 2.74
CA LEU A 296 9.60 5.37 2.63
C LEU A 296 10.04 6.82 2.40
N ASN A 297 11.13 7.26 3.03
CA ASN A 297 11.71 8.59 2.80
C ASN A 297 12.22 8.75 1.36
N VAL A 298 12.80 7.71 0.78
CA VAL A 298 13.23 7.71 -0.63
C VAL A 298 12.00 7.81 -1.55
N HIS A 299 10.94 7.07 -1.28
CA HIS A 299 9.68 7.20 -2.02
C HIS A 299 9.05 8.59 -1.87
N LEU A 300 9.15 9.21 -0.70
CA LEU A 300 8.68 10.58 -0.48
C LEU A 300 9.48 11.59 -1.33
N TRP A 301 10.81 11.44 -1.35
CA TRP A 301 11.66 12.29 -2.20
C TRP A 301 11.31 12.12 -3.68
N LEU A 302 11.21 10.87 -4.16
CA LEU A 302 10.76 10.58 -5.53
C LEU A 302 9.41 11.22 -5.85
N ARG A 303 8.43 11.09 -4.93
CA ARG A 303 7.11 11.69 -5.14
C ARG A 303 7.19 13.20 -5.29
N ARG A 304 7.99 13.88 -4.46
CA ARG A 304 8.20 15.33 -4.55
C ARG A 304 8.77 15.77 -5.90
N VAL A 305 9.71 15.01 -6.45
CA VAL A 305 10.26 15.25 -7.79
C VAL A 305 9.19 15.02 -8.86
N LEU A 306 8.58 13.84 -8.87
CA LEU A 306 7.59 13.46 -9.89
C LEU A 306 6.33 14.33 -9.87
N HIS A 307 6.01 14.94 -8.73
CA HIS A 307 4.87 15.86 -8.61
C HIS A 307 5.10 17.20 -9.32
N GLN A 308 6.35 17.53 -9.64
CA GLN A 308 6.71 18.74 -10.39
C GLN A 308 6.86 18.47 -11.90
N PHE A 309 6.75 17.21 -12.34
CA PHE A 309 6.94 16.84 -13.73
C PHE A 309 5.70 17.17 -14.55
N ASP A 310 5.92 17.80 -15.69
CA ASP A 310 4.97 17.88 -16.79
C ASP A 310 5.13 16.70 -17.77
N GLY A 311 4.36 16.71 -18.87
CA GLY A 311 4.43 15.66 -19.90
C GLY A 311 5.81 15.55 -20.56
N ASP A 312 6.49 16.68 -20.79
CA ASP A 312 7.82 16.72 -21.39
C ASP A 312 8.89 16.17 -20.43
N ASP A 313 8.78 16.46 -19.14
CA ASP A 313 9.68 15.94 -18.12
C ASP A 313 9.57 14.42 -17.99
N TYR A 314 8.35 13.89 -18.02
CA TYR A 314 8.13 12.44 -18.05
C TYR A 314 8.67 11.83 -19.35
N GLY A 315 8.45 12.47 -20.50
CA GLY A 315 9.03 12.04 -21.79
C GLY A 315 10.56 11.96 -21.74
N ARG A 316 11.21 12.99 -21.17
CA ARG A 316 12.67 13.02 -20.97
C ARG A 316 13.14 11.96 -19.98
N LEU A 317 12.37 11.73 -18.91
CA LEU A 317 12.66 10.64 -17.97
C LEU A 317 12.73 9.30 -18.71
N LEU A 318 11.72 8.96 -19.52
CA LEU A 318 11.70 7.70 -20.27
C LEU A 318 12.85 7.62 -21.29
N GLU A 319 13.23 8.73 -21.92
CA GLU A 319 14.36 8.80 -22.85
C GLU A 319 15.71 8.55 -22.17
N LEU A 320 15.89 9.07 -20.95
CA LEU A 320 17.10 8.85 -20.16
C LEU A 320 17.24 7.42 -19.63
N LEU A 321 16.16 6.66 -19.55
CA LEU A 321 16.18 5.26 -19.12
C LEU A 321 16.68 4.35 -20.27
N ASN A 322 18.00 4.36 -20.48
CA ASN A 322 18.70 3.53 -21.46
C ASN A 322 18.57 2.03 -21.13
N GLU A 323 19.05 1.16 -22.01
CA GLU A 323 18.96 -0.31 -21.87
C GLU A 323 19.49 -0.82 -20.51
N ARG A 324 20.64 -0.28 -20.05
CA ARG A 324 21.21 -0.65 -18.75
C ARG A 324 20.31 -0.23 -17.58
N SER A 325 19.67 0.92 -17.67
CA SER A 325 18.70 1.39 -16.68
C SER A 325 17.45 0.50 -16.66
N ARG A 326 16.97 0.05 -17.83
CA ARG A 326 15.83 -0.89 -17.95
C ARG A 326 16.15 -2.23 -17.29
N LEU A 327 17.35 -2.76 -17.46
CA LEU A 327 17.80 -3.98 -16.78
C LEU A 327 17.76 -3.81 -15.26
N TRP A 328 18.18 -2.66 -14.72
CA TRP A 328 18.08 -2.41 -13.27
C TRP A 328 16.66 -2.27 -12.79
N LEU A 329 15.76 -1.64 -13.57
CA LEU A 329 14.33 -1.58 -13.26
C LEU A 329 13.70 -2.98 -13.21
N GLY A 330 14.11 -3.89 -14.09
CA GLY A 330 13.62 -5.27 -14.11
C GLY A 330 14.20 -6.17 -13.01
N ARG A 331 15.40 -5.85 -12.49
CA ARG A 331 16.09 -6.63 -11.44
C ARG A 331 15.76 -6.18 -10.02
N CYS A 332 15.56 -4.88 -9.85
CA CYS A 332 15.33 -4.30 -8.53
C CYS A 332 13.83 -4.17 -8.26
N HIS A 333 13.40 -4.69 -7.14
CA HIS A 333 12.01 -4.51 -6.72
C HIS A 333 11.69 -3.05 -6.43
N ARG A 334 10.47 -2.65 -6.73
CA ARG A 334 9.91 -1.34 -6.35
C ARG A 334 9.96 -1.07 -4.85
N ASP A 335 10.01 -2.12 -4.03
CA ASP A 335 10.08 -2.03 -2.56
C ASP A 335 11.48 -1.76 -2.03
N ARG A 336 12.50 -1.78 -2.91
CA ARG A 336 13.91 -1.44 -2.61
C ARG A 336 14.35 -0.22 -3.41
N ALA A 337 13.59 0.88 -3.29
CA ALA A 337 13.84 2.11 -4.04
C ALA A 337 15.21 2.72 -3.77
N THR A 338 15.74 2.61 -2.56
CA THR A 338 17.09 3.07 -2.21
C THR A 338 18.16 2.41 -3.09
N LEU A 339 18.10 1.10 -3.27
CA LEU A 339 19.03 0.36 -4.12
C LEU A 339 18.84 0.72 -5.59
N LEU A 340 17.59 0.75 -6.05
CA LEU A 340 17.22 1.07 -7.43
C LEU A 340 17.73 2.47 -7.82
N LEU A 341 17.43 3.49 -7.03
CA LEU A 341 17.88 4.87 -7.32
C LEU A 341 19.39 4.99 -7.34
N ARG A 342 20.09 4.38 -6.36
CA ARG A 342 21.55 4.39 -6.35
C ARG A 342 22.11 3.82 -7.66
N ARG A 343 21.56 2.72 -8.16
CA ARG A 343 21.98 2.10 -9.42
C ARG A 343 21.62 2.96 -10.63
N LEU A 344 20.43 3.52 -10.68
CA LEU A 344 19.98 4.38 -11.77
C LEU A 344 20.81 5.66 -11.85
N CYS A 345 21.01 6.36 -10.74
CA CYS A 345 21.80 7.60 -10.71
C CYS A 345 23.26 7.37 -11.03
N TRP A 346 23.83 6.23 -10.60
CA TRP A 346 25.19 5.86 -10.97
C TRP A 346 25.34 5.59 -12.46
N ASN A 347 24.38 4.90 -13.09
CA ASN A 347 24.40 4.59 -14.51
C ASN A 347 24.02 5.75 -15.41
N GLN A 348 23.18 6.67 -14.91
CA GLN A 348 22.64 7.79 -15.68
C GLN A 348 22.56 9.05 -14.80
N PRO A 349 23.70 9.77 -14.60
CA PRO A 349 23.74 10.97 -13.75
C PRO A 349 22.80 12.10 -14.19
N ARG A 350 22.41 12.13 -15.49
CA ARG A 350 21.44 13.12 -16.01
C ARG A 350 20.07 13.03 -15.34
N LEU A 351 19.72 11.87 -14.72
CA LEU A 351 18.50 11.74 -13.92
C LEU A 351 18.52 12.64 -12.69
N LEU A 352 19.70 12.82 -12.06
CA LEU A 352 19.85 13.75 -10.94
C LEU A 352 19.65 15.20 -11.37
N TRP A 353 20.17 15.56 -12.55
CA TRP A 353 19.99 16.90 -13.11
C TRP A 353 18.51 17.18 -13.42
N LEU A 354 17.80 16.21 -14.04
CA LEU A 354 16.36 16.30 -14.29
C LEU A 354 15.57 16.52 -12.97
N ALA A 355 15.89 15.75 -11.93
CA ALA A 355 15.27 15.89 -10.62
C ALA A 355 15.55 17.25 -9.98
N LEU A 356 16.79 17.73 -10.04
CA LEU A 356 17.19 19.06 -9.50
C LEU A 356 16.47 20.19 -10.24
N ARG A 357 16.39 20.12 -11.57
CA ARG A 357 15.68 21.11 -12.39
C ARG A 357 14.22 21.22 -11.98
N ALA A 358 13.54 20.09 -11.79
CA ALA A 358 12.15 20.06 -11.37
C ALA A 358 11.94 20.69 -9.99
N LEU A 359 12.81 20.40 -9.03
CA LEU A 359 12.72 20.96 -7.69
C LEU A 359 13.04 22.46 -7.64
N LEU A 360 13.96 22.95 -8.50
CA LEU A 360 14.32 24.38 -8.59
C LEU A 360 13.31 25.16 -9.43
N GLY A 361 12.64 24.55 -10.39
CA GLY A 361 11.58 25.14 -11.20
C GLY A 361 10.24 25.28 -10.50
N ALA A 362 10.04 24.63 -9.37
CA ALA A 362 8.83 24.69 -8.55
C ALA A 362 8.58 26.05 -7.87
N GLY A 363 9.44 27.03 -8.08
CA GLY A 363 9.32 28.42 -7.59
C GLY A 363 8.84 29.43 -8.64
N ARG A 364 8.34 28.95 -9.82
CA ARG A 364 7.80 29.81 -10.88
C ARG A 364 6.31 29.67 -11.03
#